data_bd608563e449b2908d3b9e1782385875
#
_entry.id   bd608563e449b2908d3b9e1782385875
#
_cell.length_a   1.000
_cell.length_b   1.000
_cell.length_c   1.000
_cell.angle_alpha   90.00
_cell.angle_beta   90.00
_cell.angle_gamma   90.00
#
_symmetry.space_group_name_H-M   'P 1'
#
loop_
_entity.id
_entity.type
_entity.pdbx_description
1 polymer ?
#
loop_
_entity_poly.entity_id
_entity_poly.type
_entity_poly.pdbx_seq_one_letter_code
_entity_poly.pdbx_strand_id
1 'polypeptide(L)'
;MDFEDKRPGRVGLDPDLADLCGITEDSTVEGNVFLWPLRMLMGLLPFERGPGSFRVYNTWMGRLEGPFYECLLRKEPAALVLLAWWLGLMCYVEQWWVETRVRSECTAICMFLEDSCDPLVLRLLEFPASCCGYLLRHEQERARVLELE
;
A
#
# COMPACT_ATOMS: atom_id res chain seq x y z
N MET A 1 11.09 9.01 -13.30
CA MET A 1 11.05 8.03 -12.22
C MET A 1 11.72 6.73 -12.64
N ASP A 2 12.51 6.13 -11.76
CA ASP A 2 13.27 4.93 -12.07
C ASP A 2 12.61 3.68 -11.47
N PHE A 3 11.85 2.96 -12.30
CA PHE A 3 11.23 1.69 -11.90
C PHE A 3 12.22 0.52 -11.90
N GLU A 4 13.44 0.75 -12.38
CA GLU A 4 14.47 -0.28 -12.41
C GLU A 4 15.39 -0.21 -11.18
N ASP A 5 15.05 0.61 -10.19
CA ASP A 5 15.82 0.71 -8.96
C ASP A 5 15.65 -0.57 -8.14
N LYS A 6 16.65 -1.43 -8.21
CA LYS A 6 16.67 -2.72 -7.52
C LYS A 6 17.80 -2.79 -6.50
N ARG A 7 18.12 -1.64 -5.87
CA ARG A 7 19.18 -1.59 -4.86
C ARG A 7 18.84 -2.47 -3.67
N PRO A 8 19.84 -3.17 -3.11
CA PRO A 8 19.64 -3.95 -1.90
C PRO A 8 19.47 -3.05 -0.67
N GLY A 9 19.06 -3.65 0.43
CA GLY A 9 18.94 -2.96 1.72
C GLY A 9 17.65 -2.17 1.86
N ARG A 10 17.56 -1.39 2.92
CA ARG A 10 16.33 -0.67 3.25
C ARG A 10 16.46 0.85 3.21
N VAL A 11 17.57 1.38 2.73
CA VAL A 11 17.76 2.83 2.61
C VAL A 11 16.73 3.40 1.62
N GLY A 12 16.06 4.47 2.02
CA GLY A 12 15.04 5.11 1.20
C GLY A 12 13.65 4.51 1.32
N LEU A 13 13.48 3.45 2.10
CA LEU A 13 12.18 2.82 2.33
C LEU A 13 11.55 3.35 3.62
N ASP A 14 10.23 3.39 3.65
CA ASP A 14 9.50 3.68 4.88
C ASP A 14 9.83 2.59 5.92
N PRO A 15 10.27 2.96 7.14
CA PRO A 15 10.69 1.95 8.13
C PRO A 15 9.61 0.96 8.50
N ASP A 16 8.37 1.41 8.67
CA ASP A 16 7.26 0.53 9.06
C ASP A 16 6.92 -0.46 7.94
N LEU A 17 6.90 0.01 6.69
CA LEU A 17 6.67 -0.89 5.56
C LEU A 17 7.81 -1.88 5.38
N ALA A 18 9.05 -1.43 5.57
CA ALA A 18 10.21 -2.31 5.50
C ALA A 18 10.15 -3.38 6.60
N ASP A 19 9.76 -2.99 7.82
CA ASP A 19 9.62 -3.93 8.92
C ASP A 19 8.54 -4.98 8.63
N LEU A 20 7.39 -4.55 8.13
CA LEU A 20 6.31 -5.47 7.78
C LEU A 20 6.74 -6.47 6.71
N CYS A 21 7.52 -6.02 5.74
CA CYS A 21 7.99 -6.84 4.63
C CYS A 21 9.23 -7.68 4.97
N GLY A 22 9.75 -7.56 6.19
CA GLY A 22 10.93 -8.31 6.60
C GLY A 22 12.22 -7.90 5.90
N ILE A 23 12.30 -6.64 5.46
CA ILE A 23 13.46 -6.13 4.74
C ILE A 23 14.51 -5.65 5.72
N THR A 24 15.74 -6.13 5.55
CA THR A 24 16.90 -5.75 6.35
C THR A 24 17.96 -5.07 5.47
N GLU A 25 19.05 -4.62 6.09
CA GLU A 25 20.16 -4.03 5.34
C GLU A 25 20.79 -5.01 4.35
N ASP A 26 20.65 -6.32 4.59
CA ASP A 26 21.21 -7.36 3.74
C ASP A 26 20.23 -7.92 2.71
N SER A 27 18.97 -7.45 2.71
CA SER A 27 17.96 -7.95 1.79
C SER A 27 18.26 -7.57 0.35
N THR A 28 17.99 -8.49 -0.57
CA THR A 28 18.13 -8.27 -2.02
C THR A 28 16.79 -8.51 -2.71
N VAL A 29 16.67 -7.99 -3.93
CA VAL A 29 15.46 -8.17 -4.74
C VAL A 29 15.20 -9.67 -4.99
N GLU A 30 16.27 -10.45 -5.20
CA GLU A 30 16.16 -11.89 -5.43
C GLU A 30 15.75 -12.65 -4.16
N GLY A 31 16.18 -12.15 -3.00
CA GLY A 31 15.96 -12.82 -1.72
C GLY A 31 14.68 -12.40 -1.00
N ASN A 32 14.09 -11.27 -1.38
CA ASN A 32 12.87 -10.76 -0.73
C ASN A 32 11.88 -10.29 -1.78
N VAL A 33 10.73 -10.96 -1.85
CA VAL A 33 9.68 -10.72 -2.85
C VAL A 33 9.11 -9.31 -2.78
N PHE A 34 9.14 -8.68 -1.61
CA PHE A 34 8.51 -7.37 -1.38
C PHE A 34 9.45 -6.19 -1.62
N LEU A 35 10.76 -6.43 -1.72
CA LEU A 35 11.72 -5.33 -1.78
C LEU A 35 11.51 -4.45 -3.03
N TRP A 36 11.43 -5.04 -4.20
CA TRP A 36 11.27 -4.28 -5.43
C TRP A 36 9.89 -3.60 -5.52
N PRO A 37 8.78 -4.30 -5.24
CA PRO A 37 7.48 -3.63 -5.19
C PRO A 37 7.46 -2.45 -4.23
N LEU A 38 8.06 -2.57 -3.05
CA LEU A 38 8.12 -1.47 -2.10
C LEU A 38 8.99 -0.31 -2.61
N ARG A 39 10.14 -0.60 -3.22
CA ARG A 39 10.98 0.47 -3.79
C ARG A 39 10.24 1.24 -4.87
N MET A 40 9.55 0.54 -5.76
CA MET A 40 8.75 1.19 -6.79
C MET A 40 7.66 2.07 -6.17
N LEU A 41 7.00 1.55 -5.12
CA LEU A 41 5.95 2.27 -4.43
C LEU A 41 6.49 3.56 -3.78
N MET A 42 7.65 3.48 -3.12
CA MET A 42 8.29 4.66 -2.51
C MET A 42 8.61 5.71 -3.56
N GLY A 43 9.01 5.28 -4.75
CA GLY A 43 9.28 6.18 -5.86
C GLY A 43 8.04 6.89 -6.39
N LEU A 44 6.85 6.31 -6.19
CA LEU A 44 5.59 6.93 -6.59
C LEU A 44 5.11 8.00 -5.61
N LEU A 45 5.45 7.90 -4.34
CA LEU A 45 4.93 8.79 -3.29
C LEU A 45 5.19 10.28 -3.56
N PRO A 46 6.38 10.71 -4.03
CA PRO A 46 6.63 12.14 -4.26
C PRO A 46 5.99 12.70 -5.52
N PHE A 47 5.42 11.86 -6.40
CA PHE A 47 4.79 12.34 -7.62
C PHE A 47 3.49 13.07 -7.33
N GLU A 48 3.22 14.13 -8.10
CA GLU A 48 1.94 14.82 -8.00
C GLU A 48 0.80 13.89 -8.41
N ARG A 49 -0.26 13.92 -7.62
CA ARG A 49 -1.45 13.12 -7.87
C ARG A 49 -2.46 13.96 -8.62
N GLY A 50 -2.76 13.58 -9.84
CA GLY A 50 -3.67 14.33 -10.68
C GLY A 50 -3.92 13.65 -12.01
N PRO A 51 -4.62 14.33 -12.95
CA PRO A 51 -5.07 13.69 -14.20
C PRO A 51 -3.97 13.08 -15.06
N GLY A 52 -2.75 13.58 -14.99
CA GLY A 52 -1.64 13.06 -15.80
C GLY A 52 -0.88 11.91 -15.16
N SER A 53 -1.22 11.53 -13.93
CA SER A 53 -0.44 10.58 -13.15
C SER A 53 -0.79 9.12 -13.38
N PHE A 54 -1.93 8.83 -14.02
CA PHE A 54 -2.44 7.47 -14.15
C PHE A 54 -1.40 6.52 -14.77
N ARG A 55 -0.76 6.94 -15.85
CA ARG A 55 0.22 6.08 -16.55
C ARG A 55 1.39 5.72 -15.64
N VAL A 56 1.92 6.69 -14.89
CA VAL A 56 3.04 6.48 -14.00
C VAL A 56 2.66 5.51 -12.89
N TYR A 57 1.54 5.78 -12.21
CA TYR A 57 1.09 4.91 -11.11
C TYR A 57 0.73 3.52 -11.59
N ASN A 58 0.11 3.40 -12.77
CA ASN A 58 -0.28 2.11 -13.32
C ASN A 58 0.93 1.23 -13.69
N THR A 59 2.09 1.84 -13.92
CA THR A 59 3.32 1.10 -14.24
C THR A 59 3.69 0.16 -13.10
N TRP A 60 3.43 0.56 -11.84
CA TRP A 60 3.72 -0.30 -10.68
C TRP A 60 3.06 -1.66 -10.83
N MET A 61 1.76 -1.67 -11.11
CA MET A 61 1.01 -2.93 -11.27
C MET A 61 1.59 -3.78 -12.42
N GLY A 62 1.97 -3.16 -13.52
CA GLY A 62 2.49 -3.86 -14.69
C GLY A 62 3.89 -4.44 -14.50
N ARG A 63 4.63 -4.00 -13.48
CA ARG A 63 5.98 -4.47 -13.20
C ARG A 63 6.04 -5.57 -12.13
N LEU A 64 4.92 -5.87 -11.48
CA LEU A 64 4.89 -6.91 -10.45
C LEU A 64 5.14 -8.28 -11.06
N GLU A 65 5.87 -9.12 -10.32
CA GLU A 65 6.24 -10.46 -10.78
C GLU A 65 5.37 -11.54 -10.14
N GLY A 66 5.43 -12.76 -10.71
CA GLY A 66 4.63 -13.89 -10.25
C GLY A 66 4.71 -14.18 -8.76
N PRO A 67 5.91 -14.22 -8.14
CA PRO A 67 6.01 -14.48 -6.70
C PRO A 67 5.22 -13.50 -5.84
N PHE A 68 5.18 -12.22 -6.22
CA PHE A 68 4.38 -11.23 -5.50
C PHE A 68 2.89 -11.50 -5.68
N TYR A 69 2.45 -11.84 -6.89
CA TYR A 69 1.05 -12.21 -7.14
C TYR A 69 0.62 -13.42 -6.33
N GLU A 70 1.51 -14.39 -6.17
CA GLU A 70 1.22 -15.55 -5.32
C GLU A 70 0.99 -15.14 -3.86
N CYS A 71 1.77 -14.19 -3.37
CA CYS A 71 1.58 -13.65 -2.02
C CYS A 71 0.22 -12.96 -1.88
N LEU A 72 -0.20 -12.23 -2.91
CA LEU A 72 -1.54 -11.60 -2.94
C LEU A 72 -2.64 -12.66 -2.90
N LEU A 73 -2.49 -13.73 -3.68
CA LEU A 73 -3.48 -14.82 -3.71
C LEU A 73 -3.58 -15.52 -2.36
N ARG A 74 -2.46 -15.64 -1.65
CA ARG A 74 -2.44 -16.21 -0.29
C ARG A 74 -2.89 -15.21 0.77
N LYS A 75 -3.20 -13.97 0.37
CA LYS A 75 -3.64 -12.90 1.28
C LYS A 75 -2.62 -12.59 2.38
N GLU A 76 -1.35 -12.65 2.03
CA GLU A 76 -0.30 -12.28 2.97
C GLU A 76 -0.40 -10.79 3.33
N PRO A 77 -0.37 -10.45 4.63
CA PRO A 77 -0.57 -9.05 5.05
C PRO A 77 0.37 -8.06 4.41
N ALA A 78 1.66 -8.39 4.27
CA ALA A 78 2.62 -7.51 3.63
C ALA A 78 2.22 -7.19 2.18
N ALA A 79 1.84 -8.21 1.42
CA ALA A 79 1.43 -8.02 0.03
C ALA A 79 0.16 -7.17 -0.06
N LEU A 80 -0.82 -7.46 0.79
CA LEU A 80 -2.08 -6.70 0.79
C LEU A 80 -1.89 -5.25 1.21
N VAL A 81 -1.01 -4.99 2.18
CA VAL A 81 -0.72 -3.61 2.60
C VAL A 81 -0.08 -2.83 1.45
N LEU A 82 0.88 -3.42 0.73
CA LEU A 82 1.50 -2.75 -0.41
C LEU A 82 0.46 -2.46 -1.50
N LEU A 83 -0.41 -3.41 -1.79
CA LEU A 83 -1.48 -3.21 -2.76
C LEU A 83 -2.45 -2.10 -2.29
N ALA A 84 -2.81 -2.10 -1.01
CA ALA A 84 -3.69 -1.07 -0.46
C ALA A 84 -3.08 0.33 -0.58
N TRP A 85 -1.78 0.47 -0.33
CA TRP A 85 -1.08 1.74 -0.49
C TRP A 85 -1.12 2.22 -1.93
N TRP A 86 -0.89 1.30 -2.89
CA TRP A 86 -0.98 1.65 -4.30
C TRP A 86 -2.40 2.06 -4.70
N LEU A 87 -3.41 1.30 -4.24
CA LEU A 87 -4.81 1.64 -4.48
C LEU A 87 -5.16 3.00 -3.87
N GLY A 88 -4.63 3.29 -2.68
CA GLY A 88 -4.79 4.60 -2.04
C GLY A 88 -4.25 5.73 -2.91
N LEU A 89 -3.06 5.54 -3.48
CA LEU A 89 -2.51 6.52 -4.41
C LEU A 89 -3.39 6.67 -5.64
N MET A 90 -3.93 5.56 -6.16
CA MET A 90 -4.81 5.58 -7.32
C MET A 90 -6.12 6.33 -7.07
N CYS A 91 -6.56 6.43 -5.82
CA CYS A 91 -7.77 7.20 -5.49
C CYS A 91 -7.66 8.67 -5.86
N TYR A 92 -6.45 9.20 -6.01
CA TYR A 92 -6.23 10.59 -6.39
C TYR A 92 -6.05 10.78 -7.90
N VAL A 93 -6.10 9.69 -8.68
CA VAL A 93 -5.99 9.75 -10.12
C VAL A 93 -7.39 9.91 -10.71
N GLU A 94 -7.62 11.03 -11.41
CA GLU A 94 -8.95 11.34 -11.95
C GLU A 94 -9.24 10.59 -13.24
N GLN A 95 -9.53 9.30 -13.09
CA GLN A 95 -9.98 8.46 -14.20
C GLN A 95 -11.31 7.84 -13.79
N TRP A 96 -12.40 8.40 -14.27
CA TRP A 96 -13.75 8.07 -13.81
C TRP A 96 -14.08 6.57 -13.86
N TRP A 97 -13.50 5.83 -14.81
CA TRP A 97 -13.78 4.40 -14.96
C TRP A 97 -13.07 3.51 -13.94
N VAL A 98 -12.05 4.04 -13.24
CA VAL A 98 -11.33 3.25 -12.23
C VAL A 98 -11.64 3.71 -10.79
N GLU A 99 -12.15 4.92 -10.61
CA GLU A 99 -12.32 5.52 -9.29
C GLU A 99 -13.16 4.66 -8.35
N THR A 100 -14.36 4.26 -8.77
CA THR A 100 -15.26 3.46 -7.93
C THR A 100 -14.65 2.12 -7.58
N ARG A 101 -14.06 1.44 -8.54
CA ARG A 101 -13.44 0.14 -8.33
C ARG A 101 -12.24 0.22 -7.40
N VAL A 102 -11.38 1.21 -7.62
CA VAL A 102 -10.19 1.42 -6.79
C VAL A 102 -10.59 1.67 -5.33
N ARG A 103 -11.56 2.54 -5.10
CA ARG A 103 -12.05 2.82 -3.74
C ARG A 103 -12.66 1.58 -3.10
N SER A 104 -13.46 0.83 -3.83
CA SER A 104 -14.07 -0.41 -3.33
C SER A 104 -13.03 -1.45 -2.94
N GLU A 105 -12.03 -1.65 -3.79
CA GLU A 105 -10.98 -2.63 -3.52
C GLU A 105 -10.11 -2.20 -2.34
N CYS A 106 -9.75 -0.92 -2.28
CA CYS A 106 -8.96 -0.39 -1.17
C CYS A 106 -9.72 -0.55 0.15
N THR A 107 -10.99 -0.20 0.17
CA THR A 107 -11.86 -0.35 1.35
C THR A 107 -11.93 -1.82 1.78
N ALA A 108 -12.13 -2.73 0.82
CA ALA A 108 -12.23 -4.15 1.11
C ALA A 108 -10.95 -4.69 1.75
N ILE A 109 -9.77 -4.28 1.26
CA ILE A 109 -8.50 -4.70 1.84
C ILE A 109 -8.35 -4.15 3.25
N CYS A 110 -8.69 -2.88 3.47
CA CYS A 110 -8.66 -2.28 4.81
C CYS A 110 -9.56 -3.04 5.78
N MET A 111 -10.79 -3.36 5.37
CA MET A 111 -11.72 -4.12 6.20
C MET A 111 -11.18 -5.51 6.53
N PHE A 112 -10.59 -6.17 5.54
CA PHE A 112 -10.02 -7.50 5.75
C PHE A 112 -8.84 -7.46 6.73
N LEU A 113 -7.93 -6.50 6.57
CA LEU A 113 -6.72 -6.42 7.36
C LEU A 113 -6.92 -5.83 8.76
N GLU A 114 -8.00 -5.05 8.99
CA GLU A 114 -8.20 -4.47 10.32
C GLU A 114 -8.57 -5.49 11.38
N ASP A 115 -8.87 -6.73 10.97
CA ASP A 115 -9.03 -7.85 11.91
C ASP A 115 -7.68 -8.41 12.36
N SER A 116 -6.58 -7.94 11.82
CA SER A 116 -5.24 -8.35 12.21
C SER A 116 -4.95 -7.94 13.66
N CYS A 117 -4.25 -8.82 14.38
CA CYS A 117 -3.77 -8.52 15.72
C CYS A 117 -2.43 -7.78 15.71
N ASP A 118 -1.84 -7.55 14.54
CA ASP A 118 -0.55 -6.90 14.41
C ASP A 118 -0.72 -5.37 14.42
N PRO A 119 -0.23 -4.67 15.47
CA PRO A 119 -0.34 -3.20 15.52
C PRO A 119 0.34 -2.51 14.35
N LEU A 120 1.38 -3.10 13.79
CA LEU A 120 2.09 -2.54 12.63
C LEU A 120 1.18 -2.50 11.41
N VAL A 121 0.44 -3.60 11.16
CA VAL A 121 -0.53 -3.65 10.06
C VAL A 121 -1.60 -2.58 10.26
N LEU A 122 -2.16 -2.46 11.47
CA LEU A 122 -3.20 -1.47 11.75
C LEU A 122 -2.71 -0.04 11.54
N ARG A 123 -1.48 0.26 11.96
CA ARG A 123 -0.90 1.59 11.75
C ARG A 123 -0.69 1.88 10.27
N LEU A 124 -0.23 0.90 9.50
CA LEU A 124 0.02 1.07 8.07
C LEU A 124 -1.26 1.18 7.24
N LEU A 125 -2.41 0.73 7.76
CA LEU A 125 -3.69 0.89 7.08
C LEU A 125 -4.21 2.32 7.14
N GLU A 126 -3.71 3.17 8.03
CA GLU A 126 -4.20 4.54 8.17
C GLU A 126 -4.06 5.33 6.88
N PHE A 127 -2.96 5.19 6.15
CA PHE A 127 -2.76 5.91 4.90
C PHE A 127 -3.77 5.47 3.81
N PRO A 128 -3.86 4.19 3.43
CA PRO A 128 -4.84 3.80 2.40
C PRO A 128 -6.29 4.05 2.82
N ALA A 129 -6.62 3.85 4.09
CA ALA A 129 -7.98 4.11 4.57
C ALA A 129 -8.35 5.58 4.40
N SER A 130 -7.46 6.51 4.75
CA SER A 130 -7.70 7.93 4.56
C SER A 130 -7.85 8.29 3.08
N CYS A 131 -7.09 7.64 2.19
CA CYS A 131 -7.15 7.89 0.76
C CYS A 131 -8.49 7.48 0.16
N CYS A 132 -9.03 6.32 0.55
CA CYS A 132 -10.30 5.82 -0.01
C CYS A 132 -11.54 6.26 0.77
N GLY A 133 -11.35 7.00 1.85
CA GLY A 133 -12.46 7.51 2.66
C GLY A 133 -13.07 6.48 3.61
N TYR A 134 -12.34 5.41 3.91
CA TYR A 134 -12.80 4.41 4.87
C TYR A 134 -12.34 4.76 6.28
N LEU A 135 -13.26 4.76 7.22
CA LEU A 135 -12.95 5.03 8.62
C LEU A 135 -12.71 3.71 9.34
N LEU A 136 -11.46 3.49 9.77
CA LEU A 136 -11.08 2.28 10.49
C LEU A 136 -11.86 2.16 11.80
N ARG A 137 -12.12 0.92 12.26
CA ARG A 137 -12.96 0.68 13.44
C ARG A 137 -12.46 1.39 14.70
N HIS A 138 -11.16 1.40 14.93
CA HIS A 138 -10.62 2.10 16.10
C HIS A 138 -10.84 3.62 16.03
N GLU A 139 -10.86 4.18 14.82
CA GLU A 139 -11.18 5.59 14.61
C GLU A 139 -12.68 5.85 14.77
N GLN A 140 -13.51 4.90 14.33
CA GLN A 140 -14.95 4.97 14.51
C GLN A 140 -15.31 4.98 16.01
N GLU A 141 -14.66 4.13 16.80
CA GLU A 141 -14.88 4.08 18.25
C GLU A 141 -14.44 5.36 18.93
N ARG A 142 -13.30 5.93 18.50
CA ARG A 142 -12.82 7.20 19.03
C ARG A 142 -13.81 8.32 18.74
N ALA A 143 -14.33 8.38 17.52
CA ALA A 143 -15.32 9.38 17.14
C ALA A 143 -16.62 9.23 17.95
N ARG A 144 -17.04 7.97 18.19
CA ARG A 144 -18.24 7.69 18.99
C ARG A 144 -18.07 8.16 20.44
N VAL A 145 -16.91 7.92 21.02
CA VAL A 145 -16.62 8.38 22.40
C VAL A 145 -16.66 9.92 22.46
N LEU A 146 -16.09 10.60 21.46
CA LEU A 146 -16.12 12.06 21.41
C LEU A 146 -17.53 12.62 21.28
N GLU A 147 -18.42 11.92 20.58
CA GLU A 147 -19.82 12.34 20.47
C GLU A 147 -20.59 12.19 21.78
N LEU A 148 -20.15 11.30 22.67
CA LEU A 148 -20.79 11.08 23.97
C LEU A 148 -20.33 12.10 25.02
N GLU A 149 -19.29 12.86 24.77
CA GLU A 149 -18.82 13.94 25.61
C GLU A 149 -19.52 15.26 25.24
#